data_dd08950bd3a24d322bb0ea9c782e4691
#
_entry.id   dd08950bd3a24d322bb0ea9c782e4691
#
_cell.length_a   1.000
_cell.length_b   1.000
_cell.length_c   1.000
_cell.angle_alpha   90.00
_cell.angle_beta   90.00
_cell.angle_gamma   90.00
#
_symmetry.space_group_name_H-M   'P 1'
#
loop_
_entity.id
_entity.type
_entity.pdbx_description
1 polymer ?
#
loop_
_entity_poly.entity_id
_entity_poly.type
_entity_poly.pdbx_seq_one_letter_code
_entity_poly.pdbx_strand_id
1 'polypeptide(L)'
;MKNLKVVFFGTPDFAKESLAAIHQSNHQVVGVVTVADKPSGRGQKLTESPVKKYAVENNLTVFQPEKLRNPEFLEQIRNLDADVFVVVAFRMMPKILFEMPKIGTFNLHASLLPDYRGAAPINFAIINGEEKTGATTFFINEKIDEGNILLQEELPISPDENAGSLHDRLMEMGAKLVVKTLDGLAENSITEQPQPQVAEPKNAFKIFKEDTRINWNQETKKVHNFIRGMSPYPCAFTTL
;
A
#
# COMPACT_ATOMS: atom_id res chain seq x y z
N MET A 1 -13.18 17.29 16.81
CA MET A 1 -12.87 15.96 16.23
C MET A 1 -11.95 15.22 17.20
N LYS A 2 -12.16 13.92 17.40
CA LYS A 2 -11.29 13.11 18.25
C LYS A 2 -10.01 12.81 17.47
N ASN A 3 -8.83 13.16 18.00
CA ASN A 3 -7.56 12.83 17.38
C ASN A 3 -7.20 11.38 17.70
N LEU A 4 -6.91 10.57 16.68
CA LEU A 4 -6.47 9.19 16.86
C LEU A 4 -4.96 9.10 17.02
N LYS A 5 -4.50 8.20 17.90
CA LYS A 5 -3.10 7.77 17.98
C LYS A 5 -2.85 6.70 16.93
N VAL A 6 -1.97 6.99 15.99
CA VAL A 6 -1.69 6.14 14.82
C VAL A 6 -0.29 5.54 14.92
N VAL A 7 -0.16 4.22 14.76
CA VAL A 7 1.11 3.59 14.37
C VAL A 7 1.05 3.31 12.88
N PHE A 8 2.04 3.81 12.16
CA PHE A 8 2.14 3.67 10.71
C PHE A 8 3.13 2.58 10.31
N PHE A 9 2.74 1.75 9.36
CA PHE A 9 3.57 0.67 8.79
C PHE A 9 3.73 0.89 7.29
N GLY A 10 4.96 1.09 6.81
CA GLY A 10 5.21 1.32 5.40
C GLY A 10 6.67 1.29 5.01
N THR A 11 6.96 1.29 3.70
CA THR A 11 8.35 1.21 3.22
C THR A 11 8.64 2.14 2.04
N PRO A 12 7.99 2.05 0.85
CA PRO A 12 8.33 2.81 -0.36
C PRO A 12 7.78 4.24 -0.33
N ASP A 13 8.05 5.00 -1.40
CA ASP A 13 7.54 6.36 -1.58
C ASP A 13 6.02 6.44 -1.50
N PHE A 14 5.31 5.46 -2.04
CA PHE A 14 3.85 5.37 -1.92
C PHE A 14 3.38 5.41 -0.45
N ALA A 15 4.09 4.73 0.44
CA ALA A 15 3.82 4.75 1.87
C ALA A 15 4.26 6.06 2.54
N LYS A 16 5.40 6.63 2.12
CA LYS A 16 5.91 7.90 2.64
C LYS A 16 4.89 9.03 2.46
N GLU A 17 4.22 9.10 1.31
CA GLU A 17 3.23 10.14 1.04
C GLU A 17 2.01 10.03 1.96
N SER A 18 1.55 8.78 2.22
CA SER A 18 0.49 8.53 3.19
C SER A 18 0.90 8.89 4.62
N LEU A 19 2.15 8.57 5.03
CA LEU A 19 2.68 9.00 6.33
C LEU A 19 2.73 10.53 6.46
N ALA A 20 3.17 11.22 5.40
CA ALA A 20 3.23 12.68 5.37
C ALA A 20 1.84 13.30 5.54
N ALA A 21 0.83 12.77 4.84
CA ALA A 21 -0.54 13.23 4.94
C ALA A 21 -1.12 13.03 6.35
N ILE A 22 -0.87 11.88 6.99
CA ILE A 22 -1.30 11.64 8.38
C ILE A 22 -0.60 12.61 9.34
N HIS A 23 0.72 12.78 9.19
CA HIS A 23 1.50 13.66 10.08
C HIS A 23 1.08 15.13 9.98
N GLN A 24 0.60 15.58 8.80
CA GLN A 24 0.07 16.92 8.58
C GLN A 24 -1.40 17.08 8.98
N SER A 25 -2.09 15.99 9.29
CA SER A 25 -3.47 15.98 9.73
C SER A 25 -3.63 16.27 11.22
N ASN A 26 -4.86 16.17 11.73
CA ASN A 26 -5.13 16.31 13.17
C ASN A 26 -4.81 15.05 13.98
N HIS A 27 -4.43 13.93 13.34
CA HIS A 27 -4.11 12.68 14.02
C HIS A 27 -2.66 12.66 14.49
N GLN A 28 -2.39 11.91 15.55
CA GLN A 28 -1.07 11.81 16.15
C GLN A 28 -0.35 10.56 15.69
N VAL A 29 0.74 10.69 14.93
CA VAL A 29 1.64 9.57 14.64
C VAL A 29 2.49 9.29 15.89
N VAL A 30 2.21 8.18 16.59
CA VAL A 30 2.92 7.78 17.82
C VAL A 30 4.06 6.81 17.54
N GLY A 31 4.13 6.22 16.35
CA GLY A 31 5.22 5.33 15.93
C GLY A 31 5.17 5.04 14.43
N VAL A 32 6.34 4.84 13.87
CA VAL A 32 6.54 4.50 12.45
C VAL A 32 7.33 3.20 12.36
N VAL A 33 6.78 2.19 11.72
CA VAL A 33 7.42 0.89 11.53
C VAL A 33 7.79 0.72 10.06
N THR A 34 9.07 0.46 9.80
CA THR A 34 9.57 0.23 8.44
C THR A 34 10.58 -0.92 8.41
N VAL A 35 11.07 -1.25 7.22
CA VAL A 35 12.10 -2.31 7.08
C VAL A 35 13.45 -1.82 7.62
N ALA A 36 14.28 -2.79 8.06
CA ALA A 36 15.66 -2.50 8.42
C ALA A 36 16.45 -1.97 7.21
N ASP A 37 17.40 -1.10 7.46
CA ASP A 37 18.32 -0.59 6.44
C ASP A 37 19.07 -1.75 5.79
N LYS A 38 19.22 -1.71 4.48
CA LYS A 38 19.89 -2.76 3.72
C LYS A 38 21.01 -2.17 2.86
N PRO A 39 22.13 -2.88 2.72
CA PRO A 39 23.11 -2.53 1.71
C PRO A 39 22.49 -2.55 0.32
N SER A 40 22.67 -1.49 -0.45
CA SER A 40 22.10 -1.33 -1.80
C SER A 40 23.09 -0.68 -2.76
N GLY A 41 22.98 -0.97 -4.04
CA GLY A 41 23.75 -0.39 -5.12
C GLY A 41 25.21 -0.83 -5.20
N ARG A 42 25.94 -0.26 -6.18
CA ARG A 42 27.39 -0.47 -6.34
C ARG A 42 28.11 0.21 -5.17
N GLY A 43 28.74 -0.59 -4.29
CA GLY A 43 29.43 -0.10 -3.07
C GLY A 43 28.69 -0.37 -1.77
N GLN A 44 27.57 -1.08 -1.79
CA GLN A 44 26.83 -1.57 -0.61
C GLN A 44 26.63 -0.52 0.51
N LYS A 45 26.32 0.71 0.15
CA LYS A 45 25.95 1.72 1.14
C LYS A 45 24.59 1.36 1.76
N LEU A 46 24.48 1.49 3.07
CA LEU A 46 23.21 1.33 3.77
C LEU A 46 22.18 2.32 3.20
N THR A 47 21.09 1.76 2.66
CA THR A 47 20.01 2.56 2.10
C THR A 47 18.82 2.50 3.05
N GLU A 48 18.41 3.67 3.49
CA GLU A 48 17.22 3.88 4.31
C GLU A 48 15.96 3.87 3.43
N SER A 49 14.85 3.37 3.97
CA SER A 49 13.56 3.46 3.29
C SER A 49 13.09 4.93 3.18
N PRO A 50 12.31 5.31 2.16
CA PRO A 50 11.68 6.64 2.06
C PRO A 50 10.87 6.99 3.32
N VAL A 51 10.16 6.03 3.89
CA VAL A 51 9.40 6.19 5.13
C VAL A 51 10.31 6.52 6.31
N LYS A 52 11.47 5.84 6.45
CA LYS A 52 12.44 6.14 7.52
C LYS A 52 13.00 7.54 7.38
N LYS A 53 13.42 7.92 6.19
CA LYS A 53 13.98 9.27 5.95
C LYS A 53 13.00 10.35 6.39
N TYR A 54 11.75 10.26 5.91
CA TYR A 54 10.71 11.21 6.31
C TYR A 54 10.49 11.23 7.82
N ALA A 55 10.41 10.05 8.46
CA ALA A 55 10.16 9.95 9.89
C ALA A 55 11.30 10.59 10.72
N VAL A 56 12.55 10.34 10.37
CA VAL A 56 13.73 10.92 11.04
C VAL A 56 13.78 12.44 10.84
N GLU A 57 13.57 12.94 9.63
CA GLU A 57 13.54 14.37 9.31
C GLU A 57 12.46 15.12 10.11
N ASN A 58 11.37 14.44 10.47
CA ASN A 58 10.25 15.01 11.22
C ASN A 58 10.21 14.60 12.71
N ASN A 59 11.29 14.02 13.25
CA ASN A 59 11.42 13.60 14.64
C ASN A 59 10.34 12.58 15.09
N LEU A 60 9.83 11.75 14.19
CA LEU A 60 8.92 10.66 14.52
C LEU A 60 9.68 9.44 15.02
N THR A 61 9.12 8.73 16.01
CA THR A 61 9.72 7.51 16.55
C THR A 61 9.71 6.38 15.53
N VAL A 62 10.88 5.84 15.18
CA VAL A 62 11.05 4.79 14.15
C VAL A 62 11.38 3.44 14.79
N PHE A 63 10.69 2.39 14.33
CA PHE A 63 10.94 1.01 14.68
C PHE A 63 11.32 0.22 13.40
N GLN A 64 12.41 -0.55 13.47
CA GLN A 64 12.91 -1.35 12.34
C GLN A 64 13.11 -2.82 12.75
N PRO A 65 12.05 -3.54 13.14
CA PRO A 65 12.19 -4.93 13.59
C PRO A 65 12.57 -5.84 12.43
N GLU A 66 13.56 -6.71 12.63
CA GLU A 66 13.85 -7.80 11.67
C GLU A 66 12.68 -8.77 11.59
N LYS A 67 12.12 -9.14 12.75
CA LYS A 67 10.97 -10.04 12.88
C LYS A 67 9.81 -9.34 13.60
N LEU A 68 8.66 -9.29 12.95
CA LEU A 68 7.45 -8.69 13.51
C LEU A 68 6.87 -9.43 14.74
N ARG A 69 7.35 -10.66 14.99
CA ARG A 69 6.97 -11.48 16.16
C ARG A 69 7.97 -11.37 17.32
N ASN A 70 8.97 -10.49 17.23
CA ASN A 70 9.91 -10.27 18.33
C ASN A 70 9.14 -9.77 19.56
N PRO A 71 9.25 -10.43 20.74
CA PRO A 71 8.49 -10.04 21.93
C PRO A 71 8.77 -8.61 22.41
N GLU A 72 10.03 -8.17 22.37
CA GLU A 72 10.41 -6.80 22.75
C GLU A 72 9.76 -5.76 21.84
N PHE A 73 9.79 -5.99 20.51
CA PHE A 73 9.13 -5.14 19.53
C PHE A 73 7.61 -5.10 19.77
N LEU A 74 6.97 -6.25 20.02
CA LEU A 74 5.55 -6.32 20.31
C LEU A 74 5.17 -5.55 21.58
N GLU A 75 6.03 -5.59 22.60
CA GLU A 75 5.84 -4.82 23.83
C GLU A 75 6.01 -3.33 23.59
N GLN A 76 7.05 -2.92 22.85
CA GLN A 76 7.25 -1.51 22.47
C GLN A 76 6.03 -0.94 21.74
N ILE A 77 5.48 -1.68 20.75
CA ILE A 77 4.29 -1.25 20.00
C ILE A 77 3.04 -1.19 20.90
N ARG A 78 2.86 -2.16 21.80
CA ARG A 78 1.74 -2.17 22.73
C ARG A 78 1.76 -0.96 23.66
N ASN A 79 2.96 -0.57 24.14
CA ASN A 79 3.13 0.57 25.04
C ASN A 79 2.83 1.94 24.38
N LEU A 80 2.73 2.02 23.05
CA LEU A 80 2.28 3.23 22.36
C LEU A 80 0.78 3.48 22.55
N ASP A 81 0.01 2.51 23.01
CA ASP A 81 -1.44 2.60 23.27
C ASP A 81 -2.19 3.23 22.07
N ALA A 82 -1.90 2.75 20.86
CA ALA A 82 -2.45 3.28 19.63
C ALA A 82 -3.96 2.94 19.49
N ASP A 83 -4.69 3.87 18.89
CA ASP A 83 -6.09 3.66 18.55
C ASP A 83 -6.26 2.85 17.27
N VAL A 84 -5.37 3.08 16.28
CA VAL A 84 -5.45 2.45 14.97
C VAL A 84 -4.05 2.23 14.37
N PHE A 85 -3.88 1.14 13.62
CA PHE A 85 -2.71 0.94 12.78
C PHE A 85 -3.05 1.19 11.32
N VAL A 86 -2.17 1.90 10.63
CA VAL A 86 -2.26 2.17 9.20
C VAL A 86 -1.13 1.45 8.47
N VAL A 87 -1.48 0.65 7.49
CA VAL A 87 -0.54 -0.16 6.71
C VAL A 87 -0.57 0.29 5.25
N VAL A 88 0.59 0.62 4.69
CA VAL A 88 0.72 0.99 3.27
C VAL A 88 1.98 0.36 2.70
N ALA A 89 1.83 -0.50 1.70
CA ALA A 89 2.93 -1.18 1.02
C ALA A 89 3.97 -1.75 2.01
N PHE A 90 3.51 -2.62 2.89
CA PHE A 90 4.31 -3.26 3.92
C PHE A 90 4.25 -4.79 3.79
N ARG A 91 5.12 -5.50 4.50
CA ARG A 91 5.11 -6.96 4.55
C ARG A 91 3.92 -7.49 5.36
N MET A 92 3.55 -8.75 5.14
CA MET A 92 2.46 -9.41 5.87
C MET A 92 2.66 -9.32 7.39
N MET A 93 1.62 -8.87 8.09
CA MET A 93 1.62 -8.71 9.53
C MET A 93 1.07 -9.97 10.23
N PRO A 94 1.67 -10.42 11.32
CA PRO A 94 1.11 -11.52 12.10
C PRO A 94 -0.13 -11.05 12.90
N LYS A 95 -1.07 -11.97 13.13
CA LYS A 95 -2.32 -11.72 13.86
C LYS A 95 -2.11 -11.00 15.20
N ILE A 96 -1.16 -11.48 16.00
CA ILE A 96 -0.80 -10.89 17.29
C ILE A 96 -0.43 -9.40 17.21
N LEU A 97 0.01 -8.91 16.04
CA LEU A 97 0.36 -7.52 15.83
C LEU A 97 -0.83 -6.73 15.30
N PHE A 98 -1.51 -7.21 14.26
CA PHE A 98 -2.58 -6.41 13.65
C PHE A 98 -3.86 -6.33 14.50
N GLU A 99 -4.04 -7.18 15.49
CA GLU A 99 -5.16 -7.11 16.45
C GLU A 99 -4.86 -6.24 17.68
N MET A 100 -3.68 -5.59 17.78
CA MET A 100 -3.32 -4.81 18.95
C MET A 100 -4.11 -3.49 19.13
N PRO A 101 -4.35 -2.70 18.06
CA PRO A 101 -4.96 -1.38 18.24
C PRO A 101 -6.45 -1.48 18.57
N LYS A 102 -6.98 -0.48 19.30
CA LYS A 102 -8.34 -0.44 19.84
C LYS A 102 -9.43 -0.49 18.78
N ILE A 103 -9.22 0.21 17.64
CA ILE A 103 -10.19 0.30 16.54
C ILE A 103 -9.93 -0.83 15.53
N GLY A 104 -8.65 -1.10 15.24
CA GLY A 104 -8.25 -2.12 14.28
C GLY A 104 -7.08 -1.65 13.42
N THR A 105 -6.67 -2.50 12.50
CA THR A 105 -5.60 -2.22 11.54
C THR A 105 -6.19 -2.18 10.14
N PHE A 106 -5.98 -1.10 9.41
CA PHE A 106 -6.41 -1.02 8.02
C PHE A 106 -5.24 -0.83 7.06
N ASN A 107 -5.43 -1.31 5.83
CA ASN A 107 -4.48 -1.16 4.74
C ASN A 107 -5.03 -0.22 3.67
N LEU A 108 -4.13 0.49 3.00
CA LEU A 108 -4.39 1.17 1.73
C LEU A 108 -3.92 0.27 0.58
N HIS A 109 -4.85 -0.16 -0.27
CA HIS A 109 -4.58 -0.97 -1.45
C HIS A 109 -4.89 -0.21 -2.73
N ALA A 110 -4.00 -0.29 -3.72
CA ALA A 110 -4.07 0.50 -4.94
C ALA A 110 -4.94 -0.18 -6.02
N SER A 111 -6.15 -0.60 -5.65
CA SER A 111 -7.19 -1.07 -6.56
C SER A 111 -8.58 -0.86 -5.97
N LEU A 112 -9.60 -1.10 -6.78
CA LEU A 112 -10.99 -1.22 -6.34
C LEU A 112 -11.26 -2.68 -5.94
N LEU A 113 -11.06 -3.00 -4.65
CA LEU A 113 -11.33 -4.36 -4.15
C LEU A 113 -12.80 -4.74 -4.37
N PRO A 114 -13.10 -6.00 -4.69
CA PRO A 114 -12.26 -7.21 -4.57
C PRO A 114 -11.33 -7.48 -5.76
N ASP A 115 -11.36 -6.68 -6.81
CA ASP A 115 -10.47 -6.87 -7.95
C ASP A 115 -9.02 -6.46 -7.64
N TYR A 116 -8.08 -7.17 -8.27
CA TYR A 116 -6.63 -6.89 -8.17
C TYR A 116 -6.07 -7.01 -6.74
N ARG A 117 -6.56 -7.98 -5.95
CA ARG A 117 -5.87 -8.40 -4.72
C ARG A 117 -4.47 -8.88 -5.07
N GLY A 118 -3.48 -8.53 -4.23
CA GLY A 118 -2.10 -9.00 -4.38
C GLY A 118 -1.06 -7.90 -4.53
N ALA A 119 0.07 -8.24 -5.18
CA ALA A 119 1.30 -7.46 -5.07
C ALA A 119 1.47 -6.34 -6.11
N ALA A 120 0.79 -6.40 -7.27
CA ALA A 120 1.02 -5.47 -8.38
C ALA A 120 -0.29 -4.92 -9.00
N PRO A 121 -1.24 -4.41 -8.19
CA PRO A 121 -2.56 -3.98 -8.66
C PRO A 121 -2.48 -2.91 -9.76
N ILE A 122 -1.59 -1.94 -9.64
CA ILE A 122 -1.42 -0.83 -10.60
C ILE A 122 -0.99 -1.35 -11.97
N ASN A 123 0.00 -2.25 -11.99
CA ASN A 123 0.48 -2.85 -13.24
C ASN A 123 -0.62 -3.65 -13.94
N PHE A 124 -1.31 -4.53 -13.19
CA PHE A 124 -2.33 -5.40 -13.76
C PHE A 124 -3.58 -4.66 -14.22
N ALA A 125 -3.97 -3.58 -13.60
CA ALA A 125 -5.06 -2.73 -14.10
C ALA A 125 -4.75 -2.21 -15.51
N ILE A 126 -3.53 -1.76 -15.76
CA ILE A 126 -3.11 -1.29 -17.10
C ILE A 126 -2.93 -2.44 -18.07
N ILE A 127 -2.25 -3.52 -17.67
CA ILE A 127 -2.01 -4.71 -18.52
C ILE A 127 -3.34 -5.27 -19.03
N ASN A 128 -4.35 -5.32 -18.18
CA ASN A 128 -5.68 -5.82 -18.54
C ASN A 128 -6.53 -4.80 -19.31
N GLY A 129 -6.03 -3.57 -19.49
CA GLY A 129 -6.70 -2.54 -20.28
C GLY A 129 -7.91 -1.94 -19.59
N GLU A 130 -7.89 -1.86 -18.27
CA GLU A 130 -8.93 -1.16 -17.51
C GLU A 130 -8.98 0.33 -17.88
N GLU A 131 -10.18 0.88 -17.91
CA GLU A 131 -10.43 2.29 -18.16
C GLU A 131 -10.50 3.10 -16.86
N LYS A 132 -10.63 2.41 -15.72
CA LYS A 132 -10.61 2.97 -14.38
C LYS A 132 -10.00 2.00 -13.38
N THR A 133 -9.45 2.55 -12.33
CA THR A 133 -8.97 1.85 -11.14
C THR A 133 -9.30 2.69 -9.92
N GLY A 134 -8.61 2.51 -8.82
CA GLY A 134 -8.79 3.32 -7.63
C GLY A 134 -7.95 2.86 -6.46
N ALA A 135 -8.31 3.32 -5.29
CA ALA A 135 -7.74 2.87 -4.04
C ALA A 135 -8.84 2.47 -3.06
N THR A 136 -8.52 1.48 -2.23
CA THR A 136 -9.40 0.96 -1.19
C THR A 136 -8.69 1.00 0.15
N THR A 137 -9.32 1.57 1.17
CA THR A 137 -8.95 1.31 2.57
C THR A 137 -9.85 0.21 3.12
N PHE A 138 -9.27 -0.77 3.83
CA PHE A 138 -9.99 -1.91 4.36
C PHE A 138 -9.31 -2.44 5.62
N PHE A 139 -10.09 -2.97 6.58
CA PHE A 139 -9.54 -3.65 7.74
C PHE A 139 -8.83 -4.94 7.32
N ILE A 140 -7.62 -5.16 7.81
CA ILE A 140 -6.90 -6.40 7.51
C ILE A 140 -7.41 -7.56 8.37
N ASN A 141 -7.34 -8.76 7.81
CA ASN A 141 -7.62 -10.02 8.48
C ASN A 141 -6.52 -11.06 8.14
N GLU A 142 -6.74 -12.32 8.44
CA GLU A 142 -5.76 -13.39 8.18
C GLU A 142 -5.58 -13.73 6.69
N LYS A 143 -6.52 -13.27 5.83
CA LYS A 143 -6.48 -13.51 4.38
C LYS A 143 -5.94 -12.26 3.67
N ILE A 144 -5.23 -12.48 2.57
CA ILE A 144 -4.61 -11.39 1.81
C ILE A 144 -5.69 -10.55 1.12
N ASP A 145 -5.76 -9.27 1.47
CA ASP A 145 -6.62 -8.25 0.86
C ASP A 145 -8.13 -8.60 0.84
N GLU A 146 -8.61 -9.41 1.81
CA GLU A 146 -10.00 -9.86 1.89
C GLU A 146 -10.80 -9.26 3.05
N GLY A 147 -10.24 -8.32 3.80
CA GLY A 147 -10.94 -7.68 4.90
C GLY A 147 -12.04 -6.72 4.45
N ASN A 148 -12.87 -6.28 5.41
CA ASN A 148 -14.00 -5.41 5.14
C ASN A 148 -13.55 -4.03 4.66
N ILE A 149 -14.18 -3.52 3.61
CA ILE A 149 -13.91 -2.21 3.00
C ILE A 149 -14.37 -1.10 3.94
N LEU A 150 -13.54 -0.09 4.09
CA LEU A 150 -13.86 1.15 4.79
C LEU A 150 -14.26 2.24 3.80
N LEU A 151 -13.38 2.59 2.88
CA LEU A 151 -13.64 3.56 1.82
C LEU A 151 -13.00 3.11 0.51
N GLN A 152 -13.60 3.57 -0.61
CA GLN A 152 -13.03 3.42 -1.95
C GLN A 152 -13.12 4.74 -2.70
N GLU A 153 -12.13 5.00 -3.54
CA GLU A 153 -12.11 6.15 -4.44
C GLU A 153 -11.66 5.71 -5.83
N GLU A 154 -12.43 6.07 -6.87
CA GLU A 154 -12.16 5.71 -8.26
C GLU A 154 -11.24 6.72 -8.93
N LEU A 155 -10.44 6.25 -9.87
CA LEU A 155 -9.54 7.05 -10.69
C LEU A 155 -9.57 6.56 -12.15
N PRO A 156 -9.81 7.42 -13.16
CA PRO A 156 -9.76 7.02 -14.56
C PRO A 156 -8.33 6.75 -15.00
N ILE A 157 -8.15 5.81 -15.92
CA ILE A 157 -6.87 5.50 -16.57
C ILE A 157 -6.92 6.03 -18.00
N SER A 158 -5.97 6.91 -18.34
CA SER A 158 -5.86 7.43 -19.71
C SER A 158 -5.34 6.35 -20.68
N PRO A 159 -5.74 6.38 -21.96
CA PRO A 159 -5.38 5.35 -22.95
C PRO A 159 -3.88 5.07 -23.07
N ASP A 160 -3.04 6.11 -22.94
CA ASP A 160 -1.58 6.02 -23.08
C ASP A 160 -0.84 6.12 -21.74
N GLU A 161 -1.59 6.13 -20.62
CA GLU A 161 -1.00 6.20 -19.30
C GLU A 161 -0.22 4.94 -18.96
N ASN A 162 0.97 5.10 -18.38
CA ASN A 162 1.79 3.98 -17.93
C ASN A 162 1.65 3.72 -16.42
N ALA A 163 2.19 2.59 -15.95
CA ALA A 163 2.10 2.23 -14.54
C ALA A 163 2.76 3.24 -13.59
N GLY A 164 3.81 3.93 -14.02
CA GLY A 164 4.49 4.96 -13.21
C GLY A 164 3.63 6.19 -12.98
N SER A 165 3.06 6.76 -14.05
CA SER A 165 2.18 7.93 -13.92
C SER A 165 0.91 7.61 -13.15
N LEU A 166 0.33 6.43 -13.35
CA LEU A 166 -0.83 5.97 -12.59
C LEU A 166 -0.47 5.77 -11.11
N HIS A 167 0.72 5.20 -10.82
CA HIS A 167 1.24 5.05 -9.47
C HIS A 167 1.29 6.39 -8.72
N ASP A 168 1.82 7.44 -9.36
CA ASP A 168 1.97 8.74 -8.72
C ASP A 168 0.61 9.37 -8.40
N ARG A 169 -0.35 9.27 -9.32
CA ARG A 169 -1.73 9.74 -9.11
C ARG A 169 -2.45 8.96 -8.01
N LEU A 170 -2.30 7.64 -7.98
CA LEU A 170 -2.87 6.78 -6.93
C LEU A 170 -2.21 7.03 -5.57
N MET A 171 -0.93 7.34 -5.54
CA MET A 171 -0.19 7.70 -4.33
C MET A 171 -0.77 8.97 -3.68
N GLU A 172 -0.97 10.03 -4.45
CA GLU A 172 -1.57 11.29 -3.96
C GLU A 172 -3.02 11.10 -3.50
N MET A 173 -3.83 10.40 -4.31
CA MET A 173 -5.23 10.12 -3.97
C MET A 173 -5.33 9.22 -2.75
N GLY A 174 -4.53 8.15 -2.69
CA GLY A 174 -4.49 7.20 -1.59
C GLY A 174 -4.09 7.84 -0.25
N ALA A 175 -3.13 8.78 -0.28
CA ALA A 175 -2.73 9.53 0.92
C ALA A 175 -3.90 10.34 1.50
N LYS A 176 -4.68 11.00 0.65
CA LYS A 176 -5.91 11.72 1.06
C LYS A 176 -6.98 10.77 1.57
N LEU A 177 -7.15 9.62 0.90
CA LEU A 177 -8.11 8.58 1.30
C LEU A 177 -7.79 8.00 2.68
N VAL A 178 -6.51 7.81 3.01
CA VAL A 178 -6.07 7.37 4.35
C VAL A 178 -6.49 8.37 5.44
N VAL A 179 -6.26 9.66 5.23
CA VAL A 179 -6.69 10.70 6.19
C VAL A 179 -8.20 10.73 6.34
N LYS A 180 -8.93 10.70 5.20
CA LYS A 180 -10.41 10.63 5.20
C LYS A 180 -10.94 9.40 5.96
N THR A 181 -10.22 8.26 5.86
CA THR A 181 -10.56 7.05 6.60
C THR A 181 -10.34 7.24 8.11
N LEU A 182 -9.23 7.85 8.50
CA LEU A 182 -8.95 8.16 9.91
C LEU A 182 -9.99 9.13 10.50
N ASP A 183 -10.34 10.19 9.78
CA ASP A 183 -11.37 11.14 10.19
C ASP A 183 -12.71 10.41 10.40
N GLY A 184 -13.12 9.59 9.44
CA GLY A 184 -14.37 8.86 9.52
C GLY A 184 -14.42 7.82 10.65
N LEU A 185 -13.29 7.16 10.94
CA LEU A 185 -13.16 6.26 12.09
C LEU A 185 -13.22 7.04 13.42
N ALA A 186 -12.60 8.22 13.50
CA ALA A 186 -12.62 9.08 14.67
C ALA A 186 -14.02 9.60 15.00
N GLU A 187 -14.83 9.85 13.98
CA GLU A 187 -16.21 10.37 14.07
C GLU A 187 -17.27 9.26 14.15
N ASN A 188 -16.86 7.98 14.00
CA ASN A 188 -17.76 6.82 13.84
C ASN A 188 -18.75 7.02 12.66
N SER A 189 -18.33 7.71 11.61
CA SER A 189 -19.13 8.00 10.40
C SER A 189 -18.94 6.97 9.29
N ILE A 190 -17.95 6.07 9.41
CA ILE A 190 -17.69 4.98 8.48
C ILE A 190 -18.26 3.68 9.06
N THR A 191 -19.02 2.98 8.23
CA THR A 191 -19.43 1.59 8.49
C THR A 191 -18.67 0.67 7.55
N GLU A 192 -17.94 -0.29 8.10
CA GLU A 192 -17.23 -1.29 7.32
C GLU A 192 -18.20 -2.16 6.52
N GLN A 193 -17.84 -2.47 5.27
CA GLN A 193 -18.64 -3.27 4.36
C GLN A 193 -17.87 -4.53 3.96
N PRO A 194 -18.48 -5.74 4.02
CA PRO A 194 -17.85 -6.93 3.49
C PRO A 194 -17.60 -6.75 2.00
N GLN A 195 -16.47 -7.28 1.52
CA GLN A 195 -16.19 -7.26 0.08
C GLN A 195 -17.24 -8.07 -0.68
N PRO A 196 -17.72 -7.59 -1.85
CA PRO A 196 -18.62 -8.35 -2.69
C PRO A 196 -18.01 -9.71 -3.07
N GLN A 197 -18.84 -10.74 -3.11
CA GLN A 197 -18.43 -12.03 -3.67
C GLN A 197 -18.43 -11.94 -5.19
N VAL A 198 -17.26 -12.11 -5.81
CA VAL A 198 -17.07 -12.16 -7.26
C VAL A 198 -16.64 -13.57 -7.62
N ALA A 199 -17.30 -14.17 -8.61
CA ALA A 199 -17.03 -15.55 -9.02
C ALA A 199 -15.59 -15.73 -9.54
N GLU A 200 -15.09 -14.75 -10.30
CA GLU A 200 -13.73 -14.74 -10.85
C GLU A 200 -13.07 -13.39 -10.59
N PRO A 201 -12.52 -13.16 -9.38
CA PRO A 201 -11.83 -11.91 -9.07
C PRO A 201 -10.55 -11.80 -9.90
N LYS A 202 -10.29 -10.61 -10.43
CA LYS A 202 -9.02 -10.32 -11.09
C LYS A 202 -7.92 -10.28 -10.02
N ASN A 203 -6.85 -11.03 -10.24
CA ASN A 203 -5.73 -11.09 -9.30
C ASN A 203 -4.54 -10.26 -9.80
N ALA A 204 -3.76 -9.71 -8.87
CA ALA A 204 -2.54 -8.94 -9.14
C ALA A 204 -1.33 -9.66 -8.53
N PHE A 205 -0.83 -10.68 -9.22
CA PHE A 205 0.29 -11.48 -8.74
C PHE A 205 1.57 -10.65 -8.66
N LYS A 206 2.56 -11.16 -7.90
CA LYS A 206 3.90 -10.59 -7.90
C LYS A 206 4.53 -10.80 -9.27
N ILE A 207 5.07 -9.73 -9.84
CA ILE A 207 5.73 -9.76 -11.14
C ILE A 207 7.21 -10.08 -10.92
N PHE A 208 7.70 -11.15 -11.57
CA PHE A 208 9.09 -11.53 -11.61
C PHE A 208 9.70 -11.12 -12.96
N LYS A 209 11.03 -11.18 -13.07
CA LYS A 209 11.73 -10.79 -14.29
C LYS A 209 11.27 -11.60 -15.51
N GLU A 210 11.01 -12.87 -15.33
CA GLU A 210 10.53 -13.78 -16.36
C GLU A 210 9.18 -13.36 -16.95
N ASP A 211 8.32 -12.80 -16.10
CA ASP A 211 6.97 -12.34 -16.48
C ASP A 211 7.00 -11.08 -17.34
N THR A 212 8.14 -10.38 -17.43
CA THR A 212 8.25 -9.10 -18.15
C THR A 212 8.65 -9.25 -19.61
N ARG A 213 8.78 -10.50 -20.13
CA ARG A 213 9.09 -10.76 -21.51
C ARG A 213 7.88 -10.51 -22.41
N ILE A 214 8.07 -9.68 -23.46
CA ILE A 214 7.00 -9.35 -24.40
C ILE A 214 6.65 -10.58 -25.24
N ASN A 215 5.36 -10.95 -25.25
CA ASN A 215 4.82 -11.91 -26.19
C ASN A 215 4.24 -11.14 -27.40
N TRP A 216 4.95 -11.15 -28.50
CA TRP A 216 4.55 -10.48 -29.74
C TRP A 216 3.40 -11.18 -30.49
N ASN A 217 3.08 -12.45 -30.14
CA ASN A 217 2.00 -13.22 -30.77
C ASN A 217 0.64 -12.90 -30.11
N GLN A 218 0.35 -11.63 -29.90
CA GLN A 218 -0.90 -11.13 -29.32
C GLN A 218 -1.42 -9.95 -30.13
N GLU A 219 -2.66 -9.57 -29.88
CA GLU A 219 -3.25 -8.35 -30.42
C GLU A 219 -2.42 -7.11 -30.04
N THR A 220 -2.26 -6.18 -30.96
CA THR A 220 -1.50 -4.94 -30.76
C THR A 220 -1.88 -4.22 -29.46
N LYS A 221 -3.19 -4.13 -29.15
CA LYS A 221 -3.68 -3.48 -27.93
C LYS A 221 -3.17 -4.19 -26.67
N LYS A 222 -3.11 -5.52 -26.65
CA LYS A 222 -2.59 -6.30 -25.52
C LYS A 222 -1.09 -6.08 -25.32
N VAL A 223 -0.33 -6.07 -26.43
CA VAL A 223 1.11 -5.78 -26.39
C VAL A 223 1.37 -4.36 -25.90
N HIS A 224 0.62 -3.38 -26.41
CA HIS A 224 0.72 -1.98 -25.95
C HIS A 224 0.42 -1.86 -24.45
N ASN A 225 -0.70 -2.42 -23.98
CA ASN A 225 -1.07 -2.41 -22.56
C ASN A 225 -0.02 -3.10 -21.67
N PHE A 226 0.53 -4.22 -22.14
CA PHE A 226 1.60 -4.91 -21.42
C PHE A 226 2.84 -4.03 -21.26
N ILE A 227 3.30 -3.39 -22.34
CA ILE A 227 4.49 -2.52 -22.30
C ILE A 227 4.28 -1.33 -21.38
N ARG A 228 3.16 -0.60 -21.51
CA ARG A 228 2.87 0.55 -20.66
C ARG A 228 2.57 0.15 -19.19
N GLY A 229 1.98 -1.03 -18.97
CA GLY A 229 1.75 -1.59 -17.64
C GLY A 229 3.03 -2.05 -16.93
N MET A 230 4.12 -2.29 -17.68
CA MET A 230 5.44 -2.60 -17.12
C MET A 230 6.36 -1.37 -17.03
N SER A 231 5.94 -0.20 -17.50
CA SER A 231 6.76 1.01 -17.56
C SER A 231 6.48 1.96 -16.38
N PRO A 232 7.49 2.58 -15.78
CA PRO A 232 8.93 2.43 -16.03
C PRO A 232 9.56 1.24 -15.32
N TYR A 233 8.84 0.57 -14.45
CA TYR A 233 9.32 -0.58 -13.68
C TYR A 233 8.23 -1.65 -13.58
N PRO A 234 8.58 -2.95 -13.71
CA PRO A 234 9.93 -3.54 -13.83
C PRO A 234 10.58 -3.48 -15.24
N CYS A 235 9.99 -2.86 -16.21
CA CYS A 235 10.28 -2.79 -17.63
C CYS A 235 9.98 -4.09 -18.39
N ALA A 236 9.22 -3.99 -19.47
CA ALA A 236 9.08 -5.06 -20.42
C ALA A 236 10.36 -5.21 -21.26
N PHE A 237 10.71 -6.44 -21.66
CA PHE A 237 11.87 -6.70 -22.52
C PHE A 237 11.57 -7.70 -23.63
N THR A 238 12.38 -7.68 -24.67
CA THR A 238 12.43 -8.69 -25.72
C THR A 238 13.86 -9.10 -26.03
N THR A 239 14.04 -10.23 -26.69
CA THR A 239 15.33 -10.69 -27.24
C THR A 239 15.23 -10.64 -28.77
N LEU A 240 16.27 -10.12 -29.39
CA LEU A 240 16.48 -10.15 -30.87
C LEU A 240 17.01 -11.50 -31.29
#